data_45f1ccf94ce28e4e3165ad0eee0ce1f2
#
_entry.id   45f1ccf94ce28e4e3165ad0eee0ce1f2
#
_cell.length_a   1.000
_cell.length_b   1.000
_cell.length_c   1.000
_cell.angle_alpha   90.00
_cell.angle_beta   90.00
_cell.angle_gamma   90.00
#
_symmetry.space_group_name_H-M   'P 1'
#
loop_
_entity.id
_entity.type
_entity.pdbx_description
1 polymer ?
#
loop_
_entity_poly.entity_id
_entity_poly.type
_entity_poly.pdbx_seq_one_letter_code
_entity_poly.pdbx_strand_id
1 'polypeptide(L)'
;MADRRSVSRLFAALLLVLPLGCHDLHFDPVGGSGEITVPDDLFAVSVVDSSIALAAGYWGAIYRTEDGGKTWQKTESSTKRLIYGISMADAMHGWAVGQLSLVLHTSDGGKTWQRQSTPKDDQGVHMFSVQAVSPTQAVIVGEWGTRLLTEDGGKSWQDNSLTISEDHPQFVWLTVPDQEKVRRGDAVFEDVTLNDVSCLTSNRQFCWIIGEFAYLFRSEDGGKSWKRGKIESGIEIQPIDMGYNEIAITDADREAITAFAHAIADQQHLNIAIEPRASEREIKEFGKPDDPFPLFEIIEARTQEVQSVIEDAGILSDRIRRRGAPPWDYEEFIDDDPEFLDRYMSSRLTEVPGVEVTISQNPYLFAVRFADQNEGWITGLGGVILRSHDGGRTWTYEELGRVQAVFGIHPFSGDTAIVVGEKGLIYGTEDGGKTWSQWAGFPTLFTFMRGIAFAPGGRVGYIVGQRAMVLRSEDEGKNWTTVLPESDPVLLAEAEAPAEE
;
A
#
# COMPACT_ATOMS: atom_id res chain seq x y z
N MET A 1 -1.19 22.22 16.23
CA MET A 1 -0.25 21.50 15.34
C MET A 1 0.15 20.17 15.96
N ALA A 2 -0.69 19.13 15.81
CA ALA A 2 -0.23 17.77 16.05
C ALA A 2 0.54 17.37 14.79
N ASP A 3 1.82 17.13 14.97
CA ASP A 3 2.78 16.83 13.93
C ASP A 3 2.30 15.65 13.08
N ARG A 4 1.75 15.93 11.86
CA ARG A 4 1.38 14.88 10.89
C ARG A 4 2.58 14.00 10.49
N ARG A 5 3.81 14.45 10.76
CA ARG A 5 5.03 13.64 10.63
C ARG A 5 5.04 12.42 11.57
N SER A 6 4.19 12.39 12.61
CA SER A 6 4.15 11.25 13.54
C SER A 6 3.28 10.09 13.03
N VAL A 7 2.35 10.31 12.11
CA VAL A 7 1.44 9.24 11.65
C VAL A 7 2.09 8.40 10.57
N SER A 8 2.79 8.98 9.61
CA SER A 8 3.56 8.17 8.64
C SER A 8 4.78 7.50 9.30
N ARG A 9 5.38 8.16 10.32
CA ARG A 9 6.42 7.52 11.15
C ARG A 9 5.91 6.37 12.02
N LEU A 10 4.64 6.39 12.44
CA LEU A 10 4.05 5.29 13.19
C LEU A 10 3.81 4.06 12.30
N PHE A 11 3.60 4.22 11.00
CA PHE A 11 3.29 3.09 10.10
C PHE A 11 4.52 2.54 9.35
N ALA A 12 5.48 3.36 8.98
CA ALA A 12 6.84 2.85 8.73
C ALA A 12 7.38 2.12 9.98
N ALA A 13 6.98 2.57 11.19
CA ALA A 13 7.24 1.89 12.44
C ALA A 13 6.36 0.65 12.68
N LEU A 14 5.15 0.50 12.09
CA LEU A 14 4.36 -0.74 12.26
C LEU A 14 4.90 -1.88 11.38
N LEU A 15 5.55 -1.59 10.27
CA LEU A 15 6.45 -2.55 9.60
C LEU A 15 7.75 -2.79 10.39
N LEU A 16 8.12 -1.86 11.30
CA LEU A 16 9.32 -1.87 12.13
C LEU A 16 9.05 -2.14 13.63
N VAL A 17 7.82 -2.04 14.13
CA VAL A 17 7.50 -2.11 15.58
C VAL A 17 7.11 -3.51 16.04
N LEU A 18 7.46 -4.54 15.34
CA LEU A 18 7.53 -5.86 15.95
C LEU A 18 8.96 -6.39 15.76
N PRO A 19 9.88 -6.09 16.61
CA PRO A 19 10.15 -6.65 17.92
C PRO A 19 10.93 -5.74 18.87
N LEU A 20 10.28 -4.85 19.57
CA LEU A 20 10.91 -4.16 20.71
C LEU A 20 10.89 -4.98 22.00
N GLY A 21 10.61 -6.28 21.89
CA GLY A 21 10.56 -7.20 23.02
C GLY A 21 11.73 -8.16 23.19
N CYS A 22 12.73 -8.13 22.32
CA CYS A 22 13.84 -9.10 22.38
C CYS A 22 15.24 -8.50 22.54
N HIS A 23 15.36 -7.27 23.03
CA HIS A 23 16.70 -6.67 23.17
C HIS A 23 17.46 -7.05 24.43
N ASP A 24 16.87 -7.82 25.36
CA ASP A 24 17.56 -8.22 26.61
C ASP A 24 17.62 -9.74 26.86
N LEU A 25 17.51 -10.56 25.83
CA LEU A 25 17.87 -11.97 25.97
C LEU A 25 19.39 -12.10 25.76
N HIS A 26 20.11 -11.86 26.83
CA HIS A 26 21.50 -12.34 26.96
C HIS A 26 21.42 -13.88 27.06
N PHE A 27 21.68 -14.53 25.94
CA PHE A 27 22.03 -15.94 25.96
C PHE A 27 23.53 -16.03 26.23
N ASP A 28 23.90 -16.50 27.42
CA ASP A 28 25.29 -16.93 27.65
C ASP A 28 25.53 -18.13 26.73
N PRO A 29 26.55 -18.10 25.87
CA PRO A 29 26.83 -19.21 24.97
C PRO A 29 27.33 -20.40 25.82
N VAL A 30 26.53 -21.43 25.91
CA VAL A 30 26.99 -22.72 26.46
C VAL A 30 27.92 -23.34 25.42
N GLY A 31 29.22 -23.04 25.55
CA GLY A 31 30.33 -23.81 25.07
C GLY A 31 30.29 -24.33 23.62
N GLY A 32 30.38 -23.41 22.65
CA GLY A 32 30.66 -23.73 21.27
C GLY A 32 31.13 -22.46 20.54
N SER A 33 32.27 -22.54 19.86
CA SER A 33 32.84 -21.46 19.06
C SER A 33 32.06 -21.22 17.74
N GLY A 34 30.74 -21.21 17.78
CA GLY A 34 29.85 -20.90 16.63
C GLY A 34 29.32 -19.49 16.77
N GLU A 35 29.56 -18.69 15.77
CA GLU A 35 28.92 -17.39 15.60
C GLU A 35 27.39 -17.60 15.57
N ILE A 36 26.64 -17.03 16.52
CA ILE A 36 25.17 -17.07 16.49
C ILE A 36 24.74 -16.11 15.40
N THR A 37 24.40 -16.62 14.23
CA THR A 37 23.78 -15.82 13.17
C THR A 37 22.28 -15.73 13.44
N VAL A 38 21.77 -14.51 13.67
CA VAL A 38 20.33 -14.25 13.67
C VAL A 38 19.85 -14.43 12.23
N PRO A 39 18.86 -15.31 12.01
CA PRO A 39 18.35 -15.51 10.64
C PRO A 39 17.76 -14.22 10.07
N ASP A 40 18.07 -13.94 8.79
CA ASP A 40 17.62 -12.75 8.09
C ASP A 40 16.11 -12.86 7.78
N ASP A 41 15.28 -11.91 8.21
CA ASP A 41 13.90 -11.84 7.71
C ASP A 41 13.88 -11.49 6.23
N LEU A 42 13.13 -12.26 5.43
CA LEU A 42 12.99 -12.07 4.00
C LEU A 42 11.68 -11.33 3.67
N PHE A 43 11.76 -10.35 2.78
CA PHE A 43 10.64 -9.49 2.42
C PHE A 43 10.13 -9.72 1.00
N ALA A 44 11.04 -10.02 0.08
CA ALA A 44 10.70 -10.13 -1.33
C ALA A 44 11.34 -11.35 -1.96
N VAL A 45 10.68 -11.88 -2.98
CA VAL A 45 11.16 -12.99 -3.80
C VAL A 45 10.89 -12.71 -5.27
N SER A 46 11.90 -12.97 -6.11
CA SER A 46 11.81 -12.91 -7.57
C SER A 46 12.18 -14.25 -8.16
N VAL A 47 11.28 -14.83 -8.96
CA VAL A 47 11.48 -16.13 -9.60
C VAL A 47 11.71 -15.90 -11.09
N VAL A 48 12.85 -16.31 -11.59
CA VAL A 48 13.23 -16.19 -13.00
C VAL A 48 12.66 -17.33 -13.82
N ASP A 49 12.90 -18.55 -13.34
CA ASP A 49 12.41 -19.80 -13.96
C ASP A 49 12.29 -20.92 -12.90
N SER A 50 12.06 -22.16 -13.31
CA SER A 50 11.95 -23.30 -12.39
C SER A 50 13.22 -23.61 -11.61
N SER A 51 14.37 -23.06 -11.99
CA SER A 51 15.69 -23.33 -11.41
C SER A 51 16.23 -22.14 -10.64
N ILE A 52 15.98 -20.91 -11.11
CA ILE A 52 16.58 -19.67 -10.60
C ILE A 52 15.55 -18.84 -9.87
N ALA A 53 15.81 -18.56 -8.60
CA ALA A 53 15.06 -17.60 -7.80
C ALA A 53 16.00 -16.84 -6.86
N LEU A 54 15.58 -15.63 -6.47
CA LEU A 54 16.27 -14.76 -5.51
C LEU A 54 15.30 -14.32 -4.43
N ALA A 55 15.77 -14.26 -3.18
CA ALA A 55 15.04 -13.75 -2.03
C ALA A 55 15.87 -12.68 -1.32
N ALA A 56 15.24 -11.61 -0.86
CA ALA A 56 15.94 -10.47 -0.27
C ALA A 56 15.26 -9.97 1.02
N GLY A 57 16.05 -9.35 1.92
CA GLY A 57 15.51 -8.93 3.20
C GLY A 57 16.46 -8.11 4.07
N TYR A 58 16.45 -8.38 5.39
CA TYR A 58 17.21 -7.66 6.41
C TYR A 58 18.72 -7.70 6.17
N TRP A 59 19.40 -6.69 6.67
CA TRP A 59 20.88 -6.57 6.65
C TRP A 59 21.50 -6.67 5.26
N GLY A 60 20.72 -6.33 4.21
CA GLY A 60 21.16 -6.44 2.83
C GLY A 60 21.25 -7.89 2.35
N ALA A 61 20.63 -8.83 3.04
CA ALA A 61 20.65 -10.23 2.64
C ALA A 61 19.99 -10.41 1.27
N ILE A 62 20.69 -11.10 0.37
CA ILE A 62 20.16 -11.63 -0.88
C ILE A 62 20.59 -13.08 -0.97
N TYR A 63 19.62 -13.97 -1.06
CA TYR A 63 19.83 -15.40 -1.27
C TYR A 63 19.43 -15.76 -2.69
N ARG A 64 20.18 -16.66 -3.29
CA ARG A 64 19.99 -17.11 -4.67
C ARG A 64 20.02 -18.62 -4.74
N THR A 65 19.13 -19.21 -5.52
CA THR A 65 19.15 -20.63 -5.92
C THR A 65 19.36 -20.76 -7.41
N GLU A 66 20.01 -21.86 -7.83
CA GLU A 66 20.20 -22.27 -9.23
C GLU A 66 19.70 -23.70 -9.49
N ASP A 67 19.15 -24.36 -8.47
CA ASP A 67 18.73 -25.78 -8.52
C ASP A 67 17.25 -25.97 -8.18
N GLY A 68 16.46 -24.92 -8.37
CA GLY A 68 15.02 -24.92 -8.09
C GLY A 68 14.70 -24.88 -6.60
N GLY A 69 15.55 -24.24 -5.80
CA GLY A 69 15.31 -24.02 -4.38
C GLY A 69 15.73 -25.17 -3.47
N LYS A 70 16.49 -26.15 -3.97
CA LYS A 70 17.05 -27.22 -3.14
C LYS A 70 18.18 -26.70 -2.26
N THR A 71 19.00 -25.80 -2.82
CA THR A 71 20.03 -25.08 -2.07
C THR A 71 19.91 -23.57 -2.33
N TRP A 72 20.28 -22.79 -1.32
CA TRP A 72 20.28 -21.32 -1.37
C TRP A 72 21.65 -20.80 -0.93
N GLN A 73 22.20 -19.90 -1.69
CA GLN A 73 23.50 -19.28 -1.39
C GLN A 73 23.31 -17.78 -1.16
N LYS A 74 23.87 -17.27 -0.06
CA LYS A 74 23.89 -15.82 0.21
C LYS A 74 24.88 -15.16 -0.73
N THR A 75 24.43 -14.11 -1.44
CA THR A 75 25.26 -13.32 -2.35
C THR A 75 25.66 -12.00 -1.71
N GLU A 76 26.73 -11.39 -2.19
CA GLU A 76 27.19 -10.08 -1.68
C GLU A 76 26.36 -8.95 -2.31
N SER A 77 25.59 -8.26 -1.47
CA SER A 77 24.80 -7.09 -1.86
C SER A 77 25.55 -5.76 -1.69
N SER A 78 26.75 -5.78 -1.12
CA SER A 78 27.55 -4.58 -0.77
C SER A 78 26.85 -3.56 0.14
N THR A 79 25.77 -3.96 0.83
CA THR A 79 25.00 -3.11 1.76
C THR A 79 24.56 -3.87 3.00
N LYS A 80 24.29 -3.11 4.09
CA LYS A 80 23.62 -3.61 5.30
C LYS A 80 22.23 -2.99 5.46
N ARG A 81 21.74 -2.23 4.47
CA ARG A 81 20.41 -1.65 4.52
C ARG A 81 19.38 -2.72 4.20
N LEU A 82 18.20 -2.61 4.81
CA LEU A 82 17.07 -3.49 4.51
C LEU A 82 16.69 -3.35 3.03
N ILE A 83 16.49 -4.50 2.37
CA ILE A 83 15.98 -4.60 1.01
C ILE A 83 14.49 -4.97 1.09
N TYR A 84 13.62 -4.10 0.56
CA TYR A 84 12.18 -4.30 0.55
C TYR A 84 11.68 -5.02 -0.71
N GLY A 85 12.31 -4.75 -1.85
CA GLY A 85 11.89 -5.25 -3.15
C GLY A 85 13.05 -5.79 -3.98
N ILE A 86 12.81 -6.85 -4.75
CA ILE A 86 13.74 -7.43 -5.71
C ILE A 86 12.96 -7.89 -6.95
N SER A 87 13.48 -7.59 -8.14
CA SER A 87 12.86 -7.98 -9.40
C SER A 87 13.91 -8.25 -10.47
N MET A 88 13.86 -9.43 -11.07
CA MET A 88 14.69 -9.82 -12.19
C MET A 88 13.95 -9.59 -13.51
N ALA A 89 14.61 -8.96 -14.46
CA ALA A 89 14.10 -8.80 -15.84
C ALA A 89 14.26 -10.09 -16.65
N ASP A 90 15.38 -10.74 -16.45
CA ASP A 90 15.79 -12.01 -17.06
C ASP A 90 16.76 -12.76 -16.13
N ALA A 91 17.44 -13.78 -16.64
CA ALA A 91 18.40 -14.57 -15.87
C ALA A 91 19.68 -13.79 -15.46
N MET A 92 19.93 -12.60 -16.05
CA MET A 92 21.17 -11.84 -15.86
C MET A 92 20.92 -10.49 -15.19
N HIS A 93 19.82 -9.80 -15.53
CA HIS A 93 19.60 -8.41 -15.15
C HIS A 93 18.46 -8.27 -14.16
N GLY A 94 18.67 -7.43 -13.13
CA GLY A 94 17.65 -7.15 -12.13
C GLY A 94 18.02 -6.01 -11.21
N TRP A 95 17.04 -5.60 -10.39
CA TRP A 95 17.17 -4.54 -9.40
C TRP A 95 16.68 -5.00 -8.03
N ALA A 96 17.30 -4.45 -6.99
CA ALA A 96 16.82 -4.54 -5.62
C ALA A 96 16.79 -3.15 -4.99
N VAL A 97 15.75 -2.87 -4.19
CA VAL A 97 15.50 -1.56 -3.59
C VAL A 97 15.22 -1.66 -2.11
N GLY A 98 15.48 -0.58 -1.37
CA GLY A 98 15.33 -0.64 0.07
C GLY A 98 15.43 0.70 0.79
N GLN A 99 15.91 0.65 2.02
CA GLN A 99 16.02 1.79 2.92
C GLN A 99 16.93 2.88 2.39
N LEU A 100 16.61 4.15 2.70
CA LEU A 100 17.44 5.33 2.49
C LEU A 100 17.90 5.44 1.03
N SER A 101 16.96 5.41 0.10
CA SER A 101 17.15 5.52 -1.34
C SER A 101 18.12 4.45 -1.91
N LEU A 102 18.09 3.26 -1.31
CA LEU A 102 18.91 2.15 -1.80
C LEU A 102 18.36 1.63 -3.12
N VAL A 103 19.18 1.67 -4.17
CA VAL A 103 18.95 0.99 -5.45
C VAL A 103 20.20 0.20 -5.83
N LEU A 104 20.01 -1.10 -6.02
CA LEU A 104 21.07 -2.03 -6.45
C LEU A 104 20.69 -2.59 -7.82
N HIS A 105 21.69 -2.84 -8.66
CA HIS A 105 21.53 -3.47 -9.97
C HIS A 105 22.50 -4.64 -10.10
N THR A 106 22.04 -5.70 -10.74
CA THR A 106 22.87 -6.82 -11.17
C THR A 106 22.82 -6.99 -12.69
N SER A 107 23.94 -7.42 -13.27
CA SER A 107 24.07 -7.84 -14.67
C SER A 107 24.69 -9.23 -14.81
N ASP A 108 24.81 -9.98 -13.72
CA ASP A 108 25.40 -11.31 -13.63
C ASP A 108 24.46 -12.34 -12.98
N GLY A 109 23.17 -12.03 -12.98
CA GLY A 109 22.14 -12.92 -12.44
C GLY A 109 22.00 -12.87 -10.92
N GLY A 110 22.43 -11.78 -10.28
CA GLY A 110 22.33 -11.59 -8.83
C GLY A 110 23.51 -12.21 -8.05
N LYS A 111 24.60 -12.56 -8.72
CA LYS A 111 25.84 -13.00 -8.07
C LYS A 111 26.55 -11.84 -7.41
N THR A 112 26.53 -10.66 -8.07
CA THR A 112 27.01 -9.39 -7.51
C THR A 112 26.01 -8.28 -7.75
N TRP A 113 26.05 -7.28 -6.86
CA TRP A 113 25.14 -6.15 -6.88
C TRP A 113 25.89 -4.84 -6.78
N GLN A 114 25.55 -3.88 -7.62
CA GLN A 114 26.16 -2.55 -7.66
C GLN A 114 25.14 -1.48 -7.34
N ARG A 115 25.49 -0.54 -6.46
CA ARG A 115 24.63 0.60 -6.15
C ARG A 115 24.53 1.53 -7.34
N GLN A 116 23.30 1.98 -7.61
CA GLN A 116 22.99 3.03 -8.58
C GLN A 116 22.55 4.31 -7.85
N SER A 117 22.93 5.46 -8.39
CA SER A 117 22.49 6.77 -7.89
C SER A 117 21.14 7.16 -8.50
N THR A 118 20.33 7.82 -7.70
CA THR A 118 18.99 8.29 -8.09
C THR A 118 18.78 9.75 -7.69
N PRO A 119 17.78 10.44 -8.26
CA PRO A 119 17.39 11.79 -7.83
C PRO A 119 16.95 11.89 -6.36
N LYS A 120 16.74 10.75 -5.69
CA LYS A 120 16.29 10.68 -4.29
C LYS A 120 17.42 10.42 -3.27
N ASP A 121 18.66 10.29 -3.71
CA ASP A 121 19.80 9.92 -2.83
C ASP A 121 19.95 10.84 -1.62
N ASP A 122 19.76 12.16 -1.81
CA ASP A 122 19.89 13.15 -0.73
C ASP A 122 18.61 13.25 0.15
N GLN A 123 17.50 12.64 -0.28
CA GLN A 123 16.24 12.70 0.47
C GLN A 123 16.08 11.55 1.46
N GLY A 124 16.82 10.45 1.27
CA GLY A 124 16.79 9.30 2.16
C GLY A 124 15.46 8.57 2.25
N VAL A 125 14.63 8.66 1.22
CA VAL A 125 13.30 8.02 1.15
C VAL A 125 13.42 6.49 1.09
N HIS A 126 12.41 5.78 1.59
CA HIS A 126 12.36 4.33 1.47
C HIS A 126 11.74 3.93 0.13
N MET A 127 12.44 3.03 -0.59
CA MET A 127 11.95 2.44 -1.84
C MET A 127 11.35 1.08 -1.52
N PHE A 128 10.04 0.88 -1.70
CA PHE A 128 9.35 -0.32 -1.25
C PHE A 128 9.26 -1.41 -2.32
N SER A 129 9.07 -1.04 -3.57
CA SER A 129 8.96 -2.03 -4.65
C SER A 129 9.69 -1.58 -5.90
N VAL A 130 10.18 -2.55 -6.65
CA VAL A 130 10.79 -2.38 -7.96
C VAL A 130 10.23 -3.41 -8.93
N GLN A 131 9.90 -2.99 -10.14
CA GLN A 131 9.56 -3.87 -11.24
C GLN A 131 10.56 -3.71 -12.38
N ALA A 132 11.31 -4.75 -12.65
CA ALA A 132 12.14 -4.87 -13.84
C ALA A 132 11.24 -5.17 -15.05
N VAL A 133 11.12 -4.21 -15.96
CA VAL A 133 10.30 -4.33 -17.19
C VAL A 133 11.12 -5.02 -18.30
N SER A 134 12.39 -4.67 -18.40
CA SER A 134 13.37 -5.24 -19.35
C SER A 134 14.79 -5.14 -18.75
N PRO A 135 15.84 -5.68 -19.41
CA PRO A 135 17.22 -5.49 -18.95
C PRO A 135 17.67 -4.04 -18.81
N THR A 136 16.98 -3.11 -19.46
CA THR A 136 17.30 -1.68 -19.42
C THR A 136 16.22 -0.80 -18.81
N GLN A 137 15.02 -1.35 -18.57
CA GLN A 137 13.88 -0.59 -18.06
C GLN A 137 13.39 -1.14 -16.73
N ALA A 138 13.23 -0.25 -15.74
CA ALA A 138 12.65 -0.57 -14.44
C ALA A 138 11.86 0.61 -13.88
N VAL A 139 10.85 0.29 -13.07
CA VAL A 139 10.05 1.25 -12.30
C VAL A 139 10.26 0.99 -10.82
N ILE A 140 10.48 2.05 -10.02
CA ILE A 140 10.60 2.01 -8.57
C ILE A 140 9.52 2.86 -7.95
N VAL A 141 8.96 2.40 -6.82
CA VAL A 141 8.00 3.16 -6.01
C VAL A 141 8.38 3.17 -4.54
N GLY A 142 7.92 4.18 -3.79
CA GLY A 142 8.27 4.34 -2.38
C GLY A 142 7.55 5.49 -1.69
N GLU A 143 8.15 5.98 -0.60
CA GLU A 143 7.66 7.11 0.21
C GLU A 143 7.60 8.42 -0.59
N TRP A 144 6.79 9.37 -0.12
CA TRP A 144 6.61 10.70 -0.70
C TRP A 144 6.20 10.65 -2.17
N GLY A 145 5.28 9.76 -2.50
CA GLY A 145 4.81 9.57 -3.86
C GLY A 145 5.91 9.17 -4.84
N THR A 146 7.04 8.67 -4.35
CA THR A 146 8.21 8.34 -5.17
C THR A 146 7.85 7.38 -6.29
N ARG A 147 8.19 7.79 -7.51
CA ARG A 147 8.03 7.02 -8.73
C ARG A 147 9.18 7.32 -9.68
N LEU A 148 10.12 6.39 -9.78
CA LEU A 148 11.30 6.52 -10.63
C LEU A 148 11.21 5.58 -11.82
N LEU A 149 11.71 6.02 -12.99
CA LEU A 149 11.81 5.23 -14.19
C LEU A 149 13.24 5.29 -14.75
N THR A 150 13.78 4.13 -15.10
CA THR A 150 14.97 4.06 -15.96
C THR A 150 14.64 3.37 -17.28
N GLU A 151 15.32 3.77 -18.35
CA GLU A 151 15.25 3.15 -19.69
C GLU A 151 16.65 2.75 -20.21
N ASP A 152 17.71 2.98 -19.41
CA ASP A 152 19.10 2.79 -19.82
C ASP A 152 19.90 1.86 -18.88
N GLY A 153 19.19 1.00 -18.13
CA GLY A 153 19.79 0.07 -17.18
C GLY A 153 20.20 0.72 -15.86
N GLY A 154 19.56 1.84 -15.52
CA GLY A 154 19.82 2.59 -14.28
C GLY A 154 21.06 3.48 -14.33
N LYS A 155 21.58 3.77 -15.52
CA LYS A 155 22.61 4.81 -15.71
C LYS A 155 22.04 6.18 -15.40
N SER A 156 20.77 6.37 -15.71
CA SER A 156 19.95 7.52 -15.30
C SER A 156 18.57 7.09 -14.84
N TRP A 157 17.99 7.88 -13.91
CA TRP A 157 16.64 7.69 -13.40
C TRP A 157 15.84 8.98 -13.56
N GLN A 158 14.67 8.90 -14.19
CA GLN A 158 13.70 9.98 -14.28
C GLN A 158 12.87 10.01 -13.00
N ASP A 159 12.72 11.18 -12.38
CA ASP A 159 11.85 11.40 -11.24
C ASP A 159 10.45 11.80 -11.73
N ASN A 160 9.54 10.84 -11.68
CA ASN A 160 8.14 11.00 -12.01
C ASN A 160 7.25 10.93 -10.75
N SER A 161 7.82 11.29 -9.58
CA SER A 161 7.12 11.27 -8.30
C SER A 161 5.87 12.14 -8.33
N LEU A 162 4.90 11.80 -7.48
CA LEU A 162 3.65 12.54 -7.34
C LEU A 162 3.93 13.91 -6.71
N THR A 163 3.46 14.96 -7.35
CA THR A 163 3.65 16.34 -6.89
C THR A 163 2.31 17.05 -6.77
N ILE A 164 2.25 18.00 -5.84
CA ILE A 164 1.11 18.86 -5.62
C ILE A 164 1.19 20.04 -6.61
N SER A 165 0.14 20.24 -7.39
CA SER A 165 -0.09 21.42 -8.24
C SER A 165 -1.06 22.39 -7.58
N GLU A 166 -1.23 23.61 -8.10
CA GLU A 166 -2.15 24.60 -7.52
C GLU A 166 -3.63 24.15 -7.52
N ASP A 167 -4.02 23.32 -8.48
CA ASP A 167 -5.35 22.71 -8.58
C ASP A 167 -5.48 21.39 -7.79
N HIS A 168 -4.42 20.95 -7.11
CA HIS A 168 -4.47 19.74 -6.30
C HIS A 168 -5.29 19.97 -5.02
N PRO A 169 -6.18 19.02 -4.59
CA PRO A 169 -6.99 19.19 -3.38
C PRO A 169 -6.21 19.45 -2.09
N GLN A 170 -4.96 19.02 -2.02
CA GLN A 170 -4.09 19.27 -0.86
C GLN A 170 -3.39 20.63 -0.90
N PHE A 171 -3.43 21.37 -2.02
CA PHE A 171 -2.71 22.62 -2.16
C PHE A 171 -3.12 23.65 -1.11
N VAL A 172 -4.41 23.77 -0.85
CA VAL A 172 -4.95 24.73 0.17
C VAL A 172 -4.50 24.42 1.61
N TRP A 173 -4.04 23.18 1.85
CA TRP A 173 -3.57 22.73 3.16
C TRP A 173 -2.05 22.79 3.32
N LEU A 174 -1.33 23.18 2.26
CA LEU A 174 0.12 23.42 2.35
C LEU A 174 0.41 24.67 3.18
N THR A 175 1.58 24.69 3.80
CA THR A 175 2.11 25.91 4.39
C THR A 175 2.34 26.99 3.32
N VAL A 176 2.26 28.27 3.69
CA VAL A 176 2.51 29.38 2.74
C VAL A 176 3.84 29.23 2.00
N PRO A 177 4.98 28.89 2.65
CA PRO A 177 6.22 28.65 1.94
C PRO A 177 6.16 27.52 0.91
N ASP A 178 5.40 26.43 1.18
CA ASP A 178 5.27 25.32 0.25
C ASP A 178 4.34 25.68 -0.93
N GLN A 179 3.26 26.45 -0.68
CA GLN A 179 2.44 26.99 -1.77
C GLN A 179 3.24 27.89 -2.70
N GLU A 180 4.13 28.73 -2.14
CA GLU A 180 5.03 29.58 -2.94
C GLU A 180 6.01 28.74 -3.77
N LYS A 181 6.52 27.60 -3.25
CA LYS A 181 7.32 26.65 -4.04
C LYS A 181 6.54 26.14 -5.23
N VAL A 182 5.32 25.66 -5.02
CA VAL A 182 4.43 25.18 -6.09
C VAL A 182 4.22 26.27 -7.15
N ARG A 183 3.88 27.51 -6.74
CA ARG A 183 3.66 28.65 -7.67
C ARG A 183 4.90 29.01 -8.48
N ARG A 184 6.09 28.78 -7.95
CA ARG A 184 7.36 28.99 -8.66
C ARG A 184 7.74 27.82 -9.56
N GLY A 185 6.98 26.71 -9.51
CA GLY A 185 7.27 25.48 -10.26
C GLY A 185 8.29 24.56 -9.56
N ASP A 186 8.60 24.81 -8.29
CA ASP A 186 9.40 23.90 -7.49
C ASP A 186 8.52 22.67 -7.09
N ALA A 187 9.12 21.49 -7.08
CA ALA A 187 8.39 20.28 -6.71
C ALA A 187 8.08 20.23 -5.21
N VAL A 188 6.79 20.12 -4.88
CA VAL A 188 6.31 19.72 -3.57
C VAL A 188 5.68 18.34 -3.71
N PHE A 189 6.27 17.34 -3.07
CA PHE A 189 5.83 15.94 -3.23
C PHE A 189 4.61 15.64 -2.36
N GLU A 190 3.73 14.76 -2.86
CA GLU A 190 2.62 14.26 -2.07
C GLU A 190 3.12 13.38 -0.91
N ASP A 191 2.57 13.60 0.30
CA ASP A 191 2.83 12.75 1.48
C ASP A 191 1.99 11.47 1.39
N VAL A 192 2.36 10.60 0.48
CA VAL A 192 1.74 9.30 0.24
C VAL A 192 2.79 8.24 -0.01
N THR A 193 2.57 7.04 0.51
CA THR A 193 3.42 5.89 0.24
C THR A 193 2.86 5.06 -0.91
N LEU A 194 3.68 4.82 -1.93
CA LEU A 194 3.41 3.84 -2.98
C LEU A 194 4.08 2.53 -2.59
N ASN A 195 3.28 1.47 -2.35
CA ASN A 195 3.75 0.25 -1.70
C ASN A 195 4.21 -0.83 -2.67
N ASP A 196 3.56 -0.94 -3.83
CA ASP A 196 3.92 -1.99 -4.80
C ASP A 196 3.75 -1.52 -6.24
N VAL A 197 4.62 -2.04 -7.09
CA VAL A 197 4.54 -1.93 -8.55
C VAL A 197 4.70 -3.31 -9.18
N SER A 198 3.81 -3.66 -10.08
CA SER A 198 3.83 -4.96 -10.77
C SER A 198 3.46 -4.78 -12.23
N CYS A 199 4.16 -5.49 -13.12
CA CYS A 199 3.82 -5.57 -14.53
C CYS A 199 3.45 -7.00 -14.91
N LEU A 200 2.54 -7.14 -15.88
CA LEU A 200 2.11 -8.44 -16.37
C LEU A 200 3.29 -9.22 -17.00
N THR A 201 3.55 -10.42 -16.53
CA THR A 201 4.70 -11.23 -16.99
C THR A 201 4.65 -11.53 -18.50
N SER A 202 3.45 -11.79 -19.04
CA SER A 202 3.24 -12.07 -20.47
C SER A 202 3.35 -10.86 -21.36
N ASN A 203 3.12 -9.64 -20.82
CA ASN A 203 3.25 -8.38 -21.54
C ASN A 203 3.56 -7.23 -20.57
N ARG A 204 4.83 -6.97 -20.32
CA ARG A 204 5.33 -5.98 -19.37
C ARG A 204 5.06 -4.50 -19.76
N GLN A 205 4.30 -4.24 -20.82
CA GLN A 205 3.75 -2.91 -21.08
C GLN A 205 2.59 -2.57 -20.13
N PHE A 206 1.85 -3.58 -19.65
CA PHE A 206 0.77 -3.40 -18.68
C PHE A 206 1.34 -3.47 -17.26
N CYS A 207 1.25 -2.36 -16.54
CA CYS A 207 1.77 -2.23 -15.18
C CYS A 207 0.76 -1.55 -14.27
N TRP A 208 0.87 -1.82 -12.96
CA TRP A 208 0.02 -1.25 -11.92
C TRP A 208 0.86 -0.81 -10.72
N ILE A 209 0.45 0.30 -10.10
CA ILE A 209 0.99 0.80 -8.84
C ILE A 209 -0.15 0.90 -7.85
N ILE A 210 0.12 0.54 -6.61
CA ILE A 210 -0.77 0.73 -5.47
C ILE A 210 -0.06 1.44 -4.33
N GLY A 211 -0.84 2.13 -3.51
CA GLY A 211 -0.33 2.84 -2.35
C GLY A 211 -1.38 3.06 -1.28
N GLU A 212 -1.01 3.86 -0.30
CA GLU A 212 -1.91 4.33 0.75
C GLU A 212 -3.08 5.13 0.17
N PHE A 213 -4.14 5.27 0.95
CA PHE A 213 -5.31 6.11 0.62
C PHE A 213 -5.96 5.79 -0.74
N ALA A 214 -5.99 4.50 -1.11
CA ALA A 214 -6.52 4.04 -2.39
C ALA A 214 -5.84 4.68 -3.63
N TYR A 215 -4.56 4.99 -3.52
CA TYR A 215 -3.77 5.39 -4.68
C TYR A 215 -3.55 4.18 -5.58
N LEU A 216 -4.26 4.17 -6.70
CA LEU A 216 -4.26 3.09 -7.69
C LEU A 216 -3.92 3.69 -9.05
N PHE A 217 -2.92 3.11 -9.71
CA PHE A 217 -2.54 3.55 -11.05
C PHE A 217 -2.34 2.35 -11.97
N ARG A 218 -2.61 2.57 -13.25
CA ARG A 218 -2.32 1.62 -14.33
C ARG A 218 -1.55 2.28 -15.45
N SER A 219 -0.69 1.52 -16.08
CA SER A 219 0.11 1.90 -17.26
C SER A 219 -0.11 0.90 -18.38
N GLU A 220 -0.05 1.37 -19.62
CA GLU A 220 -0.14 0.56 -20.83
C GLU A 220 1.12 0.70 -21.71
N ASP A 221 2.17 1.34 -21.18
CA ASP A 221 3.41 1.70 -21.89
C ASP A 221 4.69 1.37 -21.09
N GLY A 222 4.61 0.39 -20.19
CA GLY A 222 5.75 -0.06 -19.39
C GLY A 222 6.15 0.92 -18.28
N GLY A 223 5.19 1.69 -17.77
CA GLY A 223 5.41 2.60 -16.65
C GLY A 223 5.88 4.01 -17.03
N LYS A 224 5.80 4.38 -18.31
CA LYS A 224 6.14 5.73 -18.79
C LYS A 224 5.04 6.73 -18.46
N SER A 225 3.78 6.32 -18.62
CA SER A 225 2.61 7.10 -18.22
C SER A 225 1.64 6.28 -17.37
N TRP A 226 0.87 6.99 -16.53
CA TRP A 226 0.00 6.37 -15.55
C TRP A 226 -1.38 7.01 -15.54
N LYS A 227 -2.42 6.18 -15.47
CA LYS A 227 -3.82 6.58 -15.32
C LYS A 227 -4.33 6.11 -13.98
N ARG A 228 -5.13 6.93 -13.30
CA ARG A 228 -5.69 6.57 -12.00
C ARG A 228 -6.83 5.56 -12.16
N GLY A 229 -6.86 4.57 -11.27
CA GLY A 229 -7.98 3.65 -11.05
C GLY A 229 -8.85 4.14 -9.90
N LYS A 230 -10.03 3.53 -9.73
CA LYS A 230 -10.95 3.83 -8.63
C LYS A 230 -11.46 2.55 -7.97
N ILE A 231 -11.76 2.61 -6.68
CA ILE A 231 -12.48 1.56 -5.99
C ILE A 231 -13.97 1.88 -6.05
N GLU A 232 -14.79 0.92 -6.42
CA GLU A 232 -16.24 1.02 -6.42
C GLU A 232 -16.79 0.19 -5.24
N SER A 233 -17.54 0.85 -4.37
CA SER A 233 -18.18 0.15 -3.24
C SER A 233 -19.50 -0.52 -3.63
N GLY A 234 -20.09 -0.08 -4.73
CA GLY A 234 -21.46 -0.45 -5.10
C GLY A 234 -22.55 0.16 -4.20
N ILE A 235 -22.14 0.99 -3.22
CA ILE A 235 -23.02 1.62 -2.25
C ILE A 235 -22.88 3.14 -2.42
N GLU A 236 -23.96 3.79 -2.81
CA GLU A 236 -23.99 5.23 -3.05
C GLU A 236 -25.22 5.84 -2.39
N ILE A 237 -25.10 7.09 -1.99
CA ILE A 237 -26.21 7.93 -1.53
C ILE A 237 -26.17 9.25 -2.31
N GLN A 238 -27.34 9.77 -2.64
CA GLN A 238 -27.41 11.11 -3.24
C GLN A 238 -27.00 12.16 -2.22
N PRO A 239 -26.40 13.27 -2.67
CA PRO A 239 -26.14 14.39 -1.79
C PRO A 239 -27.36 14.82 -1.01
N ILE A 240 -27.19 15.17 0.26
CA ILE A 240 -28.25 15.66 1.12
C ILE A 240 -28.35 17.18 0.90
N ASP A 241 -29.34 17.57 0.15
CA ASP A 241 -29.61 18.98 -0.17
C ASP A 241 -30.34 19.64 0.99
N MET A 242 -29.88 20.84 1.39
CA MET A 242 -30.49 21.64 2.44
C MET A 242 -30.83 23.03 1.90
N GLY A 243 -31.83 23.66 2.48
CA GLY A 243 -32.17 25.03 2.13
C GLY A 243 -31.14 26.06 2.60
N TYR A 244 -31.23 27.26 2.07
CA TYR A 244 -30.40 28.38 2.51
C TYR A 244 -30.53 28.60 4.02
N ASN A 245 -29.41 28.59 4.72
CA ASN A 245 -29.33 28.68 6.19
C ASN A 245 -30.19 27.63 6.94
N GLU A 246 -30.47 26.50 6.30
CA GLU A 246 -31.15 25.37 6.92
C GLU A 246 -30.14 24.30 7.35
N ILE A 247 -30.46 23.64 8.47
CA ILE A 247 -29.65 22.59 9.06
C ILE A 247 -30.43 21.26 9.08
N ALA A 248 -31.76 21.36 9.24
CA ALA A 248 -32.60 20.18 9.36
C ALA A 248 -32.70 19.40 8.04
N ILE A 249 -32.57 18.09 8.15
CA ILE A 249 -32.79 17.15 7.05
C ILE A 249 -34.27 16.71 7.00
N THR A 250 -34.72 16.32 5.82
CA THR A 250 -36.06 15.77 5.65
C THR A 250 -36.16 14.34 6.18
N ASP A 251 -37.36 13.86 6.43
CA ASP A 251 -37.61 12.45 6.81
C ASP A 251 -37.09 11.49 5.73
N ALA A 252 -37.24 11.85 4.45
CA ALA A 252 -36.73 11.07 3.33
C ALA A 252 -35.20 10.97 3.32
N ASP A 253 -34.47 12.07 3.62
CA ASP A 253 -33.02 12.08 3.73
C ASP A 253 -32.56 11.24 4.91
N ARG A 254 -33.26 11.35 6.05
CA ARG A 254 -32.99 10.53 7.24
C ARG A 254 -33.12 9.05 6.94
N GLU A 255 -34.16 8.64 6.21
CA GLU A 255 -34.39 7.26 5.78
C GLU A 255 -33.26 6.81 4.81
N ALA A 256 -32.88 7.64 3.85
CA ALA A 256 -31.80 7.36 2.90
C ALA A 256 -30.43 7.21 3.59
N ILE A 257 -30.09 8.11 4.53
CA ILE A 257 -28.87 8.04 5.32
C ILE A 257 -28.83 6.76 6.17
N THR A 258 -29.96 6.42 6.81
CA THR A 258 -30.08 5.21 7.62
C THR A 258 -29.91 3.94 6.78
N ALA A 259 -30.54 3.88 5.60
CA ALA A 259 -30.38 2.76 4.68
C ALA A 259 -28.92 2.62 4.19
N PHE A 260 -28.28 3.73 3.86
CA PHE A 260 -26.88 3.77 3.48
C PHE A 260 -25.97 3.27 4.62
N ALA A 261 -26.18 3.74 5.85
CA ALA A 261 -25.42 3.31 7.03
C ALA A 261 -25.58 1.80 7.28
N HIS A 262 -26.79 1.27 7.19
CA HIS A 262 -27.05 -0.17 7.33
C HIS A 262 -26.37 -1.00 6.24
N ALA A 263 -26.29 -0.50 5.00
CA ALA A 263 -25.62 -1.21 3.90
C ALA A 263 -24.12 -1.42 4.13
N ILE A 264 -23.48 -0.59 4.97
CA ILE A 264 -22.05 -0.67 5.27
C ILE A 264 -21.75 -1.13 6.71
N ALA A 265 -22.77 -1.40 7.52
CA ALA A 265 -22.60 -1.71 8.95
C ALA A 265 -21.65 -2.91 9.17
N ASP A 266 -21.85 -3.98 8.43
CA ASP A 266 -21.07 -5.22 8.52
C ASP A 266 -19.71 -5.13 7.78
N GLN A 267 -19.50 -4.11 6.93
CA GLN A 267 -18.29 -3.93 6.14
C GLN A 267 -17.27 -3.07 6.90
N GLN A 268 -16.55 -3.68 7.84
CA GLN A 268 -15.64 -3.01 8.77
C GLN A 268 -14.49 -2.23 8.11
N HIS A 269 -14.17 -2.52 6.85
CA HIS A 269 -13.12 -1.85 6.05
C HIS A 269 -13.61 -0.56 5.40
N LEU A 270 -14.93 -0.29 5.36
CA LEU A 270 -15.49 0.93 4.80
C LEU A 270 -15.68 1.98 5.89
N ASN A 271 -15.26 3.20 5.59
CA ASN A 271 -15.51 4.39 6.40
C ASN A 271 -16.42 5.34 5.65
N ILE A 272 -17.10 6.22 6.37
CA ILE A 272 -17.94 7.27 5.80
C ILE A 272 -17.17 8.58 5.80
N ALA A 273 -17.22 9.34 4.72
CA ALA A 273 -16.81 10.72 4.67
C ALA A 273 -18.05 11.62 4.58
N ILE A 274 -18.09 12.62 5.42
CA ILE A 274 -19.11 13.67 5.44
C ILE A 274 -18.42 14.97 5.04
N GLU A 275 -18.88 15.59 3.96
CA GLU A 275 -18.33 16.83 3.43
C GLU A 275 -19.44 17.87 3.27
N PRO A 276 -19.42 18.93 4.09
CA PRO A 276 -20.41 19.99 4.01
C PRO A 276 -20.21 20.86 2.77
N ARG A 277 -21.31 21.38 2.25
CA ARG A 277 -21.39 22.28 1.09
C ARG A 277 -22.10 23.56 1.46
N ALA A 278 -21.67 24.68 0.88
CA ALA A 278 -22.29 25.99 1.06
C ALA A 278 -22.61 26.63 -0.29
N SER A 279 -23.73 27.35 -0.38
CA SER A 279 -24.07 28.13 -1.56
C SER A 279 -23.25 29.43 -1.63
N GLU A 280 -23.12 29.97 -2.86
CA GLU A 280 -22.49 31.28 -3.08
C GLU A 280 -23.12 32.39 -2.23
N ARG A 281 -24.44 32.32 -2.01
CA ARG A 281 -25.15 33.27 -1.16
C ARG A 281 -24.76 33.15 0.30
N GLU A 282 -24.64 31.93 0.83
CA GLU A 282 -24.21 31.69 2.21
C GLU A 282 -22.76 32.12 2.43
N ILE A 283 -21.88 31.83 1.49
CA ILE A 283 -20.50 32.28 1.55
C ILE A 283 -20.41 33.82 1.59
N LYS A 284 -21.13 34.50 0.72
CA LYS A 284 -21.15 35.99 0.70
C LYS A 284 -21.76 36.61 1.95
N GLU A 285 -22.77 35.98 2.55
CA GLU A 285 -23.49 36.53 3.67
C GLU A 285 -22.86 36.19 5.02
N PHE A 286 -22.39 34.96 5.19
CA PHE A 286 -21.90 34.37 6.43
C PHE A 286 -20.38 34.13 6.46
N GLY A 287 -19.72 33.98 5.31
CA GLY A 287 -18.28 33.69 5.17
C GLY A 287 -17.44 34.96 4.97
N LYS A 288 -17.70 36.02 5.72
CA LYS A 288 -16.96 37.29 5.57
C LYS A 288 -15.54 37.13 6.09
N PRO A 289 -14.53 37.71 5.43
CA PRO A 289 -13.13 37.57 5.85
C PRO A 289 -12.84 38.08 7.27
N ASP A 290 -13.61 39.08 7.73
CA ASP A 290 -13.50 39.65 9.06
C ASP A 290 -14.29 38.89 10.15
N ASP A 291 -15.25 38.03 9.74
CA ASP A 291 -16.02 37.19 10.64
C ASP A 291 -16.59 35.96 9.88
N PRO A 292 -15.83 34.91 9.68
CA PRO A 292 -16.28 33.68 8.99
C PRO A 292 -17.05 32.71 9.89
N PHE A 293 -17.09 32.95 11.20
CA PHE A 293 -17.72 32.05 12.18
C PHE A 293 -19.18 31.69 11.88
N PRO A 294 -20.04 32.59 11.44
CA PRO A 294 -21.44 32.22 11.16
C PRO A 294 -21.56 31.14 10.08
N LEU A 295 -20.67 31.13 9.08
CA LEU A 295 -20.64 30.07 8.08
C LEU A 295 -20.10 28.76 8.64
N PHE A 296 -19.06 28.84 9.47
CA PHE A 296 -18.48 27.66 10.12
C PHE A 296 -19.50 26.97 11.04
N GLU A 297 -20.30 27.73 11.77
CA GLU A 297 -21.37 27.21 12.61
C GLU A 297 -22.44 26.47 11.79
N ILE A 298 -22.84 27.00 10.63
CA ILE A 298 -23.80 26.37 9.74
C ILE A 298 -23.22 25.05 9.18
N ILE A 299 -21.98 25.10 8.69
CA ILE A 299 -21.28 23.94 8.14
C ILE A 299 -21.14 22.82 9.19
N GLU A 300 -20.74 23.19 10.40
CA GLU A 300 -20.57 22.24 11.51
C GLU A 300 -21.91 21.65 11.94
N ALA A 301 -22.94 22.44 12.07
CA ALA A 301 -24.25 21.98 12.46
C ALA A 301 -24.89 21.01 11.42
N ARG A 302 -24.71 21.27 10.12
CA ARG A 302 -25.12 20.35 9.03
C ARG A 302 -24.38 19.02 9.13
N THR A 303 -23.06 19.08 9.36
CA THR A 303 -22.22 17.89 9.51
C THR A 303 -22.65 17.06 10.71
N GLN A 304 -22.94 17.71 11.84
CA GLN A 304 -23.40 17.05 13.08
C GLN A 304 -24.75 16.39 12.91
N GLU A 305 -25.72 17.05 12.24
CA GLU A 305 -27.05 16.50 12.00
C GLU A 305 -26.96 15.20 11.20
N VAL A 306 -26.21 15.20 10.09
CA VAL A 306 -26.02 14.00 9.27
C VAL A 306 -25.25 12.91 10.02
N GLN A 307 -24.20 13.28 10.75
CA GLN A 307 -23.42 12.35 11.55
C GLN A 307 -24.27 11.67 12.62
N SER A 308 -25.14 12.42 13.31
CA SER A 308 -26.03 11.87 14.33
C SER A 308 -26.91 10.75 13.78
N VAL A 309 -27.46 10.91 12.57
CA VAL A 309 -28.28 9.86 11.94
C VAL A 309 -27.46 8.62 11.60
N ILE A 310 -26.22 8.79 11.15
CA ILE A 310 -25.31 7.68 10.83
C ILE A 310 -24.95 6.92 12.10
N GLU A 311 -24.67 7.63 13.21
CA GLU A 311 -24.36 7.03 14.52
C GLU A 311 -25.58 6.32 15.13
N ASP A 312 -26.77 6.91 15.02
CA ASP A 312 -28.05 6.30 15.45
C ASP A 312 -28.36 5.00 14.68
N ALA A 313 -27.88 4.89 13.43
CA ALA A 313 -27.95 3.67 12.63
C ALA A 313 -26.88 2.62 12.99
N GLY A 314 -26.04 2.87 14.03
CA GLY A 314 -25.09 1.91 14.59
C GLY A 314 -23.68 1.98 14.03
N ILE A 315 -23.33 2.98 13.25
CA ILE A 315 -21.95 3.21 12.77
C ILE A 315 -21.15 3.93 13.87
N LEU A 316 -20.00 3.37 14.21
CA LEU A 316 -19.12 3.97 15.23
C LEU A 316 -18.47 5.26 14.72
N SER A 317 -18.28 6.25 15.60
CA SER A 317 -17.72 7.57 15.27
C SER A 317 -16.31 7.49 14.67
N ASP A 318 -15.51 6.48 15.01
CA ASP A 318 -14.18 6.26 14.47
C ASP A 318 -14.16 5.83 13.00
N ARG A 319 -15.32 5.36 12.48
CA ARG A 319 -15.56 5.07 11.07
C ARG A 319 -16.06 6.29 10.27
N ILE A 320 -16.29 7.43 10.92
CA ILE A 320 -16.81 8.64 10.29
C ILE A 320 -15.68 9.66 10.14
N ARG A 321 -15.46 10.14 8.94
CA ARG A 321 -14.46 11.15 8.60
C ARG A 321 -15.16 12.43 8.19
N ARG A 322 -14.94 13.50 8.96
CA ARG A 322 -15.38 14.85 8.58
C ARG A 322 -14.34 15.45 7.64
N ARG A 323 -14.70 15.70 6.41
CA ARG A 323 -13.86 16.35 5.42
C ARG A 323 -14.19 17.83 5.38
N GLY A 324 -13.14 18.67 5.34
CA GLY A 324 -13.32 20.11 5.19
C GLY A 324 -13.98 20.82 6.38
N ALA A 325 -13.86 20.26 7.58
CA ALA A 325 -14.07 21.05 8.78
C ALA A 325 -13.05 22.17 8.86
N PRO A 326 -13.43 23.38 9.35
CA PRO A 326 -12.47 24.46 9.57
C PRO A 326 -11.35 23.98 10.49
N PRO A 327 -10.09 24.40 10.29
CA PRO A 327 -9.02 24.08 11.22
C PRO A 327 -9.33 24.70 12.59
N TRP A 328 -8.96 23.99 13.67
CA TRP A 328 -9.22 24.42 15.06
C TRP A 328 -8.54 25.74 15.41
N ASP A 329 -7.46 26.09 14.71
CA ASP A 329 -6.58 27.24 14.84
C ASP A 329 -6.65 28.16 13.61
N TYR A 330 -7.84 28.25 12.99
CA TYR A 330 -8.03 28.99 11.73
C TYR A 330 -7.61 30.48 11.85
N GLU A 331 -7.67 31.12 13.04
CA GLU A 331 -7.19 32.47 13.25
C GLU A 331 -5.68 32.58 12.96
N GLU A 332 -4.89 31.60 13.41
CA GLU A 332 -3.45 31.54 13.13
C GLU A 332 -3.21 31.35 11.60
N PHE A 333 -4.05 30.54 10.93
CA PHE A 333 -3.96 30.36 9.48
C PHE A 333 -4.29 31.63 8.69
N ILE A 334 -5.28 32.41 9.12
CA ILE A 334 -5.64 33.66 8.44
C ILE A 334 -4.54 34.74 8.63
N ASP A 335 -3.91 34.79 9.78
CA ASP A 335 -2.82 35.73 10.04
C ASP A 335 -1.58 35.41 9.17
N ASP A 336 -1.29 34.14 8.98
CA ASP A 336 -0.16 33.67 8.17
C ASP A 336 -0.48 33.64 6.65
N ASP A 337 -1.74 33.42 6.28
CA ASP A 337 -2.21 33.30 4.90
C ASP A 337 -3.58 33.97 4.72
N PRO A 338 -3.62 35.27 4.43
CA PRO A 338 -4.87 36.01 4.25
C PRO A 338 -5.77 35.48 3.12
N GLU A 339 -5.21 34.73 2.14
CA GLU A 339 -5.98 34.12 1.05
C GLU A 339 -6.52 32.73 1.41
N PHE A 340 -6.13 32.18 2.56
CA PHE A 340 -6.58 30.85 3.00
C PHE A 340 -8.11 30.75 3.05
N LEU A 341 -8.75 31.75 3.65
CA LEU A 341 -10.20 31.76 3.83
C LEU A 341 -10.93 31.73 2.48
N ASP A 342 -10.47 32.54 1.51
CA ASP A 342 -11.07 32.58 0.17
C ASP A 342 -10.93 31.24 -0.56
N ARG A 343 -9.77 30.57 -0.44
CA ARG A 343 -9.56 29.24 -1.01
C ARG A 343 -10.40 28.18 -0.32
N TYR A 344 -10.46 28.21 1.01
CA TYR A 344 -11.31 27.33 1.80
C TYR A 344 -12.77 27.47 1.39
N MET A 345 -13.29 28.70 1.36
CA MET A 345 -14.67 28.98 0.98
C MET A 345 -14.96 28.56 -0.46
N SER A 346 -14.05 28.83 -1.38
CA SER A 346 -14.19 28.40 -2.78
C SER A 346 -14.24 26.89 -2.92
N SER A 347 -13.52 26.14 -2.08
CA SER A 347 -13.54 24.67 -2.07
C SER A 347 -14.86 24.09 -1.57
N ARG A 348 -15.72 24.89 -0.89
CA ARG A 348 -17.07 24.50 -0.38
C ARG A 348 -18.20 24.99 -1.25
N LEU A 349 -17.89 25.79 -2.28
CA LEU A 349 -18.90 26.38 -3.15
C LEU A 349 -19.62 25.30 -3.97
N THR A 350 -20.94 25.29 -3.87
CA THR A 350 -21.83 24.47 -4.67
C THR A 350 -23.07 25.25 -5.09
N GLU A 351 -23.81 24.72 -6.06
CA GLU A 351 -25.05 25.33 -6.50
C GLU A 351 -26.15 25.20 -5.43
N VAL A 352 -26.20 24.04 -4.78
CA VAL A 352 -27.16 23.73 -3.71
C VAL A 352 -26.38 23.43 -2.42
N PRO A 353 -26.65 24.13 -1.31
CA PRO A 353 -26.00 23.85 -0.04
C PRO A 353 -26.49 22.54 0.58
N GLY A 354 -25.70 21.97 1.48
CA GLY A 354 -26.07 20.72 2.14
C GLY A 354 -24.86 19.92 2.60
N VAL A 355 -24.95 18.60 2.47
CA VAL A 355 -23.89 17.68 2.87
C VAL A 355 -23.73 16.58 1.81
N GLU A 356 -22.51 16.34 1.40
CA GLU A 356 -22.14 15.16 0.62
C GLU A 356 -21.71 14.04 1.55
N VAL A 357 -22.30 12.87 1.39
CA VAL A 357 -21.96 11.65 2.13
C VAL A 357 -21.40 10.66 1.15
N THR A 358 -20.18 10.20 1.39
CA THR A 358 -19.51 9.26 0.50
C THR A 358 -18.82 8.15 1.32
N ILE A 359 -18.50 7.05 0.64
CA ILE A 359 -17.64 6.05 1.23
C ILE A 359 -16.19 6.55 1.15
N SER A 360 -15.58 6.70 2.31
CA SER A 360 -14.15 7.01 2.42
C SER A 360 -13.38 5.71 2.41
N GLN A 361 -12.81 5.38 1.26
CA GLN A 361 -12.02 4.16 1.11
C GLN A 361 -10.55 4.52 1.31
N ASN A 362 -9.99 4.12 2.45
CA ASN A 362 -8.58 4.33 2.75
C ASN A 362 -7.90 2.99 3.10
N PRO A 363 -8.00 1.96 2.25
CA PRO A 363 -7.33 0.70 2.52
C PRO A 363 -5.82 0.87 2.44
N TYR A 364 -5.10 0.22 3.37
CA TYR A 364 -3.67 0.00 3.25
C TYR A 364 -3.42 -1.18 2.35
N LEU A 365 -2.86 -0.93 1.17
CA LEU A 365 -2.66 -1.92 0.12
C LEU A 365 -1.19 -2.36 0.09
N PHE A 366 -0.93 -3.66 -0.03
CA PHE A 366 0.42 -4.23 0.06
C PHE A 366 0.91 -4.84 -1.23
N ALA A 367 0.06 -5.52 -2.00
CA ALA A 367 0.48 -6.18 -3.23
C ALA A 367 -0.58 -6.08 -4.32
N VAL A 368 -0.15 -5.88 -5.57
CA VAL A 368 -0.99 -5.91 -6.76
C VAL A 368 -0.44 -6.91 -7.77
N ARG A 369 -1.29 -7.83 -8.25
CA ARG A 369 -0.91 -8.82 -9.27
C ARG A 369 -2.07 -9.03 -10.25
N PHE A 370 -1.71 -9.24 -11.51
CA PHE A 370 -2.65 -9.52 -12.59
C PHE A 370 -2.39 -10.90 -13.19
N ALA A 371 -3.47 -11.64 -13.41
CA ALA A 371 -3.42 -12.92 -14.14
C ALA A 371 -3.30 -12.69 -15.65
N ASP A 372 -3.99 -11.67 -16.14
CA ASP A 372 -3.96 -11.22 -17.54
C ASP A 372 -4.22 -9.70 -17.62
N GLN A 373 -4.51 -9.16 -18.81
CA GLN A 373 -4.70 -7.70 -18.99
C GLN A 373 -5.93 -7.14 -18.29
N ASN A 374 -6.89 -7.98 -17.92
CA ASN A 374 -8.17 -7.56 -17.33
C ASN A 374 -8.30 -7.98 -15.86
N GLU A 375 -7.87 -9.20 -15.55
CA GLU A 375 -8.12 -9.87 -14.28
C GLU A 375 -7.04 -9.57 -13.26
N GLY A 376 -7.34 -8.72 -12.29
CA GLY A 376 -6.39 -8.23 -11.29
C GLY A 376 -6.85 -8.40 -9.85
N TRP A 377 -5.87 -8.44 -8.96
CA TRP A 377 -6.03 -8.60 -7.52
C TRP A 377 -5.15 -7.65 -6.75
N ILE A 378 -5.67 -7.10 -5.65
CA ILE A 378 -4.90 -6.34 -4.68
C ILE A 378 -5.18 -6.91 -3.30
N THR A 379 -4.15 -6.92 -2.45
CA THR A 379 -4.26 -7.34 -1.05
C THR A 379 -3.81 -6.23 -0.11
N GLY A 380 -4.30 -6.26 1.15
CA GLY A 380 -4.02 -5.20 2.10
C GLY A 380 -4.19 -5.58 3.56
N LEU A 381 -4.19 -4.56 4.39
CA LEU A 381 -4.36 -4.66 5.85
C LEU A 381 -5.81 -5.06 6.17
N GLY A 382 -5.98 -5.83 7.27
CA GLY A 382 -7.30 -6.19 7.77
C GLY A 382 -8.06 -7.19 6.89
N GLY A 383 -7.36 -7.98 6.09
CA GLY A 383 -7.97 -8.97 5.20
C GLY A 383 -8.53 -8.39 3.90
N VAL A 384 -8.17 -7.14 3.60
CA VAL A 384 -8.62 -6.49 2.36
C VAL A 384 -8.14 -7.25 1.14
N ILE A 385 -9.07 -7.59 0.27
CA ILE A 385 -8.85 -8.05 -1.10
C ILE A 385 -9.68 -7.18 -2.04
N LEU A 386 -9.05 -6.67 -3.08
CA LEU A 386 -9.73 -5.98 -4.17
C LEU A 386 -9.59 -6.77 -5.46
N ARG A 387 -10.63 -6.73 -6.27
CA ARG A 387 -10.73 -7.41 -7.55
C ARG A 387 -11.00 -6.41 -8.68
N SER A 388 -10.34 -6.60 -9.81
CA SER A 388 -10.61 -5.87 -11.05
C SER A 388 -10.84 -6.86 -12.18
N HIS A 389 -11.80 -6.54 -13.06
CA HIS A 389 -12.13 -7.29 -14.29
C HIS A 389 -11.91 -6.45 -15.56
N ASP A 390 -11.35 -5.26 -15.42
CA ASP A 390 -11.23 -4.28 -16.51
C ASP A 390 -9.84 -3.66 -16.65
N GLY A 391 -8.82 -4.39 -16.16
CA GLY A 391 -7.42 -3.97 -16.25
C GLY A 391 -7.04 -2.91 -15.22
N GLY A 392 -7.73 -2.87 -14.09
CA GLY A 392 -7.43 -1.94 -12.98
C GLY A 392 -8.00 -0.54 -13.17
N ARG A 393 -9.02 -0.38 -14.02
CA ARG A 393 -9.79 0.87 -14.11
C ARG A 393 -10.69 1.01 -12.92
N THR A 394 -11.40 -0.10 -12.59
CA THR A 394 -12.28 -0.19 -11.42
C THR A 394 -11.91 -1.41 -10.59
N TRP A 395 -12.13 -1.27 -9.27
CA TRP A 395 -11.85 -2.28 -8.27
C TRP A 395 -13.03 -2.42 -7.33
N THR A 396 -13.37 -3.66 -6.97
CA THR A 396 -14.40 -4.00 -6.00
C THR A 396 -13.82 -4.79 -4.84
N TYR A 397 -14.43 -4.69 -3.66
CA TYR A 397 -14.02 -5.48 -2.50
C TYR A 397 -14.51 -6.93 -2.63
N GLU A 398 -13.62 -7.86 -2.24
CA GLU A 398 -13.92 -9.27 -2.02
C GLU A 398 -13.65 -9.63 -0.57
N GLU A 399 -14.44 -10.53 0.00
CA GLU A 399 -14.31 -10.92 1.40
C GLU A 399 -13.39 -12.14 1.56
N LEU A 400 -12.26 -11.97 2.22
CA LEU A 400 -11.42 -13.08 2.67
C LEU A 400 -12.04 -13.86 3.85
N GLY A 401 -12.96 -13.23 4.59
CA GLY A 401 -13.51 -13.77 5.84
C GLY A 401 -12.48 -13.82 6.98
N ARG A 402 -11.40 -13.05 6.90
CA ARG A 402 -10.30 -12.95 7.87
C ARG A 402 -9.88 -11.51 8.04
N VAL A 403 -9.36 -11.18 9.22
CA VAL A 403 -8.90 -9.81 9.56
C VAL A 403 -7.38 -9.68 9.59
N GLN A 404 -6.63 -10.74 9.27
CA GLN A 404 -5.18 -10.70 9.21
C GLN A 404 -4.71 -9.90 8.00
N ALA A 405 -3.58 -9.22 8.13
CA ALA A 405 -2.93 -8.55 7.02
C ALA A 405 -2.51 -9.56 5.94
N VAL A 406 -2.80 -9.24 4.68
CA VAL A 406 -2.46 -10.04 3.50
C VAL A 406 -1.37 -9.34 2.72
N PHE A 407 -0.14 -9.84 2.82
CA PHE A 407 1.06 -9.16 2.28
C PHE A 407 1.37 -9.50 0.84
N GLY A 408 0.92 -10.65 0.36
CA GLY A 408 1.23 -11.10 -0.99
C GLY A 408 0.12 -11.91 -1.63
N ILE A 409 0.08 -11.88 -2.95
CA ILE A 409 -0.85 -12.63 -3.77
C ILE A 409 -0.17 -13.13 -5.04
N HIS A 410 -0.54 -14.31 -5.49
CA HIS A 410 -0.21 -14.81 -6.82
C HIS A 410 -1.46 -15.37 -7.51
N PRO A 411 -1.93 -14.74 -8.58
CA PRO A 411 -3.00 -15.28 -9.41
C PRO A 411 -2.42 -16.28 -10.41
N PHE A 412 -3.03 -17.47 -10.52
CA PHE A 412 -2.76 -18.45 -11.57
C PHE A 412 -3.68 -18.23 -12.79
N SER A 413 -4.87 -17.72 -12.53
CA SER A 413 -5.87 -17.36 -13.54
C SER A 413 -6.81 -16.28 -13.00
N GLY A 414 -7.84 -15.91 -13.78
CA GLY A 414 -8.92 -15.05 -13.28
C GLY A 414 -9.70 -15.66 -12.11
N ASP A 415 -9.80 -16.98 -12.02
CA ASP A 415 -10.58 -17.66 -10.99
C ASP A 415 -9.72 -18.22 -9.85
N THR A 416 -8.43 -18.47 -10.09
CA THR A 416 -7.56 -19.16 -9.14
C THR A 416 -6.43 -18.25 -8.66
N ALA A 417 -6.31 -18.06 -7.35
CA ALA A 417 -5.24 -17.29 -6.73
C ALA A 417 -4.89 -17.83 -5.35
N ILE A 418 -3.66 -17.54 -4.89
CA ILE A 418 -3.18 -17.82 -3.54
C ILE A 418 -2.72 -16.54 -2.88
N VAL A 419 -3.06 -16.37 -1.60
CA VAL A 419 -2.68 -15.22 -0.77
C VAL A 419 -1.87 -15.66 0.43
N VAL A 420 -0.94 -14.81 0.87
CA VAL A 420 -0.10 -15.03 2.04
C VAL A 420 -0.08 -13.82 2.94
N GLY A 421 0.08 -14.03 4.25
CA GLY A 421 -0.02 -12.92 5.17
C GLY A 421 0.46 -13.18 6.58
N GLU A 422 -0.14 -12.46 7.50
CA GLU A 422 0.16 -12.48 8.92
C GLU A 422 -0.23 -13.82 9.56
N LYS A 423 0.54 -14.24 10.58
CA LYS A 423 0.28 -15.44 11.38
C LYS A 423 0.17 -16.73 10.56
N GLY A 424 1.01 -16.84 9.53
CA GLY A 424 1.04 -18.03 8.67
C GLY A 424 -0.19 -18.17 7.77
N LEU A 425 -0.88 -17.08 7.45
CA LEU A 425 -2.00 -17.08 6.54
C LEU A 425 -1.55 -17.51 5.14
N ILE A 426 -2.07 -18.64 4.66
CA ILE A 426 -1.95 -19.14 3.28
C ILE A 426 -3.32 -19.65 2.87
N TYR A 427 -3.99 -18.92 2.01
CA TYR A 427 -5.35 -19.21 1.54
C TYR A 427 -5.39 -19.20 0.03
N GLY A 428 -6.23 -20.05 -0.55
CA GLY A 428 -6.48 -20.12 -1.98
C GLY A 428 -7.95 -19.97 -2.32
N THR A 429 -8.20 -19.49 -3.52
CA THR A 429 -9.51 -19.46 -4.18
C THR A 429 -9.45 -20.18 -5.51
N GLU A 430 -10.54 -20.80 -5.92
CA GLU A 430 -10.74 -21.42 -7.25
C GLU A 430 -12.02 -20.92 -7.93
N ASP A 431 -12.67 -19.90 -7.36
CA ASP A 431 -13.94 -19.34 -7.83
C ASP A 431 -13.94 -17.82 -8.01
N GLY A 432 -12.75 -17.24 -8.23
CA GLY A 432 -12.58 -15.82 -8.47
C GLY A 432 -12.64 -14.95 -7.22
N GLY A 433 -12.38 -15.54 -6.03
CA GLY A 433 -12.37 -14.82 -4.75
C GLY A 433 -13.68 -14.84 -4.00
N LYS A 434 -14.72 -15.48 -4.52
CA LYS A 434 -16.02 -15.62 -3.84
C LYS A 434 -15.91 -16.43 -2.56
N THR A 435 -15.03 -17.45 -2.57
CA THR A 435 -14.68 -18.22 -1.40
C THR A 435 -13.17 -18.40 -1.28
N TRP A 436 -12.69 -18.37 -0.05
CA TRP A 436 -11.29 -18.56 0.30
C TRP A 436 -11.16 -19.68 1.32
N SER A 437 -10.26 -20.60 1.08
CA SER A 437 -9.99 -21.70 2.00
C SER A 437 -8.50 -21.89 2.20
N GLN A 438 -8.14 -22.40 3.37
CA GLN A 438 -6.78 -22.87 3.61
C GLN A 438 -6.54 -24.10 2.74
N TRP A 439 -5.55 -24.03 1.88
CA TRP A 439 -5.22 -25.20 1.06
C TRP A 439 -4.53 -26.28 1.91
N ALA A 440 -4.91 -27.52 1.69
CA ALA A 440 -4.32 -28.65 2.42
C ALA A 440 -2.84 -28.84 2.03
N GLY A 441 -2.04 -29.37 2.96
CA GLY A 441 -0.68 -29.83 2.70
C GLY A 441 0.45 -28.82 2.93
N PHE A 442 0.17 -27.62 3.45
CA PHE A 442 1.24 -26.74 3.91
C PHE A 442 1.55 -26.92 5.41
N PRO A 443 2.79 -26.68 5.88
CA PRO A 443 3.13 -26.77 7.29
C PRO A 443 2.36 -25.73 8.12
N THR A 444 1.97 -26.07 9.36
CA THR A 444 1.38 -25.10 10.30
C THR A 444 2.44 -24.09 10.72
N LEU A 445 2.17 -22.79 10.47
CA LEU A 445 3.11 -21.71 10.71
C LEU A 445 2.48 -20.58 11.53
N PHE A 446 3.27 -19.98 12.41
CA PHE A 446 2.90 -18.81 13.20
C PHE A 446 3.84 -17.63 12.93
N THR A 447 4.05 -17.31 11.67
CA THR A 447 5.00 -16.27 11.24
C THR A 447 4.40 -15.39 10.15
N PHE A 448 5.08 -14.29 9.83
CA PHE A 448 4.68 -13.39 8.75
C PHE A 448 5.25 -13.90 7.42
N MET A 449 4.35 -14.19 6.47
CA MET A 449 4.66 -14.50 5.08
C MET A 449 4.64 -13.20 4.29
N ARG A 450 5.81 -12.73 3.85
CA ARG A 450 5.98 -11.40 3.26
C ARG A 450 5.85 -11.36 1.75
N GLY A 451 6.34 -12.39 1.08
CA GLY A 451 6.38 -12.43 -0.38
C GLY A 451 6.03 -13.80 -0.92
N ILE A 452 5.38 -13.81 -2.08
CA ILE A 452 5.06 -15.00 -2.86
C ILE A 452 5.31 -14.74 -4.34
N ALA A 453 5.97 -15.67 -5.01
CA ALA A 453 6.14 -15.62 -6.45
C ALA A 453 6.27 -17.03 -7.02
N PHE A 454 5.84 -17.20 -8.29
CA PHE A 454 5.94 -18.43 -9.05
C PHE A 454 6.74 -18.24 -10.32
N ALA A 455 7.40 -19.30 -10.76
CA ALA A 455 8.05 -19.37 -12.06
C ALA A 455 7.01 -19.23 -13.19
N PRO A 456 7.41 -18.76 -14.37
CA PRO A 456 6.55 -18.80 -15.54
C PRO A 456 5.98 -20.22 -15.75
N GLY A 457 4.65 -20.31 -15.93
CA GLY A 457 3.93 -21.58 -15.97
C GLY A 457 3.33 -22.03 -14.64
N GLY A 458 3.57 -21.29 -13.54
CA GLY A 458 2.85 -21.41 -12.26
C GLY A 458 3.17 -22.63 -11.40
N ARG A 459 3.96 -23.59 -11.88
CA ARG A 459 4.16 -24.86 -11.18
C ARG A 459 5.07 -24.76 -9.97
N VAL A 460 6.24 -24.12 -10.13
CA VAL A 460 7.23 -23.95 -9.06
C VAL A 460 7.09 -22.56 -8.47
N GLY A 461 6.91 -22.49 -7.16
CA GLY A 461 6.76 -21.23 -6.45
C GLY A 461 7.42 -21.23 -5.09
N TYR A 462 7.59 -20.01 -4.56
CA TYR A 462 8.21 -19.75 -3.27
C TYR A 462 7.39 -18.76 -2.46
N ILE A 463 7.32 -19.01 -1.14
CA ILE A 463 6.87 -18.05 -0.13
C ILE A 463 8.08 -17.74 0.75
N VAL A 464 8.30 -16.47 1.03
CA VAL A 464 9.37 -16.01 1.91
C VAL A 464 8.81 -15.19 3.08
N GLY A 465 9.51 -15.22 4.21
CA GLY A 465 9.02 -14.54 5.40
C GLY A 465 10.06 -14.42 6.51
N GLN A 466 9.57 -14.32 7.75
CA GLN A 466 10.40 -14.16 8.92
C GLN A 466 11.34 -15.35 9.15
N ARG A 467 12.47 -15.08 9.84
CA ARG A 467 13.50 -16.07 10.21
C ARG A 467 14.08 -16.84 9.02
N ALA A 468 14.34 -16.13 7.92
CA ALA A 468 14.81 -16.68 6.66
C ALA A 468 13.93 -17.80 6.10
N MET A 469 12.66 -17.87 6.50
CA MET A 469 11.77 -18.91 6.05
C MET A 469 11.54 -18.84 4.55
N VAL A 470 11.75 -19.97 3.90
CA VAL A 470 11.43 -20.19 2.50
C VAL A 470 10.57 -21.46 2.41
N LEU A 471 9.37 -21.33 1.90
CA LEU A 471 8.53 -22.45 1.50
C LEU A 471 8.62 -22.60 -0.01
N ARG A 472 8.60 -23.85 -0.49
CA ARG A 472 8.66 -24.21 -1.89
C ARG A 472 7.49 -25.10 -2.27
N SER A 473 6.86 -24.81 -3.39
CA SER A 473 5.86 -25.66 -4.04
C SER A 473 6.34 -26.10 -5.42
N GLU A 474 5.90 -27.28 -5.84
CA GLU A 474 6.11 -27.83 -7.18
C GLU A 474 4.79 -28.17 -7.92
N ASP A 475 3.65 -27.79 -7.33
CA ASP A 475 2.32 -28.20 -7.76
C ASP A 475 1.29 -27.07 -7.69
N GLU A 476 1.67 -25.86 -8.14
CA GLU A 476 0.79 -24.69 -8.21
C GLU A 476 0.32 -24.22 -6.82
N GLY A 477 1.15 -24.40 -5.78
CA GLY A 477 0.86 -23.95 -4.42
C GLY A 477 -0.08 -24.86 -3.64
N LYS A 478 -0.38 -26.06 -4.11
CA LYS A 478 -1.25 -27.01 -3.40
C LYS A 478 -0.54 -27.68 -2.23
N ASN A 479 0.76 -27.92 -2.37
CA ASN A 479 1.62 -28.46 -1.31
C ASN A 479 2.88 -27.61 -1.19
N TRP A 480 3.34 -27.43 0.06
CA TRP A 480 4.52 -26.65 0.39
C TRP A 480 5.47 -27.44 1.25
N THR A 481 6.75 -27.29 0.99
CA THR A 481 7.83 -27.83 1.80
C THR A 481 8.70 -26.71 2.32
N THR A 482 9.16 -26.79 3.56
CA THR A 482 10.10 -25.82 4.12
C THR A 482 11.47 -26.07 3.51
N VAL A 483 12.07 -25.01 2.95
CA VAL A 483 13.44 -25.01 2.44
C VAL A 483 14.17 -23.90 3.15
N LEU A 484 15.25 -24.23 3.84
CA LEU A 484 16.06 -23.26 4.56
C LEU A 484 17.33 -22.97 3.75
N PRO A 485 17.82 -21.72 3.78
CA PRO A 485 19.19 -21.47 3.30
C PRO A 485 20.20 -22.35 4.04
N GLU A 486 21.11 -22.95 3.32
CA GLU A 486 22.10 -23.95 3.79
C GLU A 486 22.98 -23.46 4.99
N SER A 487 22.91 -22.16 5.32
CA SER A 487 23.75 -21.51 6.31
C SER A 487 23.18 -21.45 7.74
N ASP A 488 22.00 -22.05 8.02
CA ASP A 488 21.41 -21.95 9.37
C ASP A 488 21.08 -23.31 10.00
N PRO A 489 22.05 -23.93 10.74
CA PRO A 489 21.84 -25.19 11.42
C PRO A 489 20.85 -25.13 12.60
N VAL A 490 20.53 -23.92 13.13
CA VAL A 490 19.60 -23.73 14.25
C VAL A 490 18.15 -23.93 13.79
N LEU A 491 17.81 -23.43 12.62
CA LEU A 491 16.46 -23.59 12.06
C LEU A 491 16.17 -25.03 11.60
N LEU A 492 17.19 -25.76 11.16
CA LEU A 492 17.08 -27.19 10.83
C LEU A 492 16.77 -28.01 12.08
N ALA A 493 17.35 -27.71 13.22
CA ALA A 493 17.11 -28.41 14.48
C ALA A 493 15.68 -28.20 15.04
N GLU A 494 15.08 -27.00 14.82
CA GLU A 494 13.69 -26.72 15.21
C GLU A 494 12.67 -27.39 14.28
N ALA A 495 13.01 -27.56 12.99
CA ALA A 495 12.13 -28.22 12.01
C ALA A 495 12.09 -29.75 12.21
N GLU A 496 13.12 -30.34 12.80
CA GLU A 496 13.23 -31.78 13.10
C GLU A 496 12.70 -32.14 14.51
N ALA A 497 12.37 -31.17 15.38
CA ALA A 497 11.82 -31.47 16.69
C ALA A 497 10.41 -32.07 16.55
N PRO A 498 10.15 -33.26 17.09
CA PRO A 498 8.81 -33.83 17.06
C PRO A 498 7.87 -32.94 17.85
N ALA A 499 6.66 -32.71 17.31
CA ALA A 499 5.60 -32.05 18.05
C ALA A 499 5.38 -32.80 19.37
N GLU A 500 5.68 -32.15 20.49
CA GLU A 500 5.29 -32.69 21.80
C GLU A 500 3.77 -32.74 21.87
N GLU A 501 3.23 -33.93 22.17
CA GLU A 501 1.81 -34.25 22.30
C GLU A 501 1.11 -33.43 23.43
#